data_22bed642b2a711349a0c6bd2cc85e704
#
_entry.id   22bed642b2a711349a0c6bd2cc85e704
#
_cell.length_a   1.000
_cell.length_b   1.000
_cell.length_c   1.000
_cell.angle_alpha   90.00
_cell.angle_beta   90.00
_cell.angle_gamma   90.00
#
_symmetry.space_group_name_H-M   'P 1'
#
loop_
_entity.id
_entity.type
_entity.pdbx_description
1 polymer ?
#
loop_
_entity_poly.entity_id
_entity_poly.type
_entity_poly.pdbx_seq_one_letter_code
_entity_poly.pdbx_strand_id
1 'polypeptide(L)'
;PTFKEEWNFKAEEEAVAHVKDLVKGIRNTRAEMDVPPSRKAKVFIVTEDKELEEIFASMKTAYAALISASEIQVQDTKDGIGEDAVSVVIPGAVVYIPLEDLVDFEKEKERLKKEQERLKKELARSKGMLSNEKFLSKAPEAKVQEEKDKLAGYEQMMEQVKERLAQMSK
;
A
#
# COMPACT_ATOMS: atom_id res chain seq x y z
N PRO A 1 24.16 24.87 30.93
CA PRO A 1 24.84 23.59 31.05
C PRO A 1 26.07 23.61 30.15
N THR A 2 27.24 23.30 30.70
CA THR A 2 28.49 23.16 29.96
C THR A 2 28.57 21.76 29.38
N PHE A 3 28.91 21.65 28.10
CA PHE A 3 29.17 20.36 27.44
C PHE A 3 30.30 19.64 28.18
N LYS A 4 30.12 18.35 28.43
CA LYS A 4 31.15 17.47 28.96
C LYS A 4 31.43 16.38 27.94
N GLU A 5 32.70 16.12 27.68
CA GLU A 5 33.12 15.12 26.67
C GLU A 5 32.62 13.69 26.98
N GLU A 6 32.49 13.38 28.30
CA GLU A 6 31.89 12.13 28.80
C GLU A 6 30.41 11.94 28.43
N TRP A 7 29.73 12.99 27.91
CA TRP A 7 28.35 12.97 27.43
C TRP A 7 28.27 12.84 25.90
N ASN A 8 29.36 12.49 25.25
CA ASN A 8 29.41 12.25 23.84
C ASN A 8 29.16 10.76 23.57
N PHE A 9 27.94 10.42 23.21
CA PHE A 9 27.48 9.05 22.93
C PHE A 9 27.41 8.83 21.42
N LYS A 10 28.51 9.02 20.72
CA LYS A 10 28.55 9.01 19.24
C LYS A 10 28.06 7.70 18.65
N ALA A 11 28.42 6.56 19.23
CA ALA A 11 27.98 5.25 18.75
C ALA A 11 26.46 5.07 18.92
N GLU A 12 25.90 5.51 20.03
CA GLU A 12 24.47 5.45 20.30
C GLU A 12 23.70 6.44 19.43
N GLU A 13 24.26 7.61 19.13
CA GLU A 13 23.67 8.57 18.19
C GLU A 13 23.63 8.00 16.77
N GLU A 14 24.67 7.34 16.30
CA GLU A 14 24.74 6.66 15.02
C GLU A 14 23.72 5.50 14.97
N ALA A 15 23.64 4.67 16.00
CA ALA A 15 22.64 3.61 16.10
C ALA A 15 21.20 4.14 16.01
N VAL A 16 20.90 5.22 16.74
CA VAL A 16 19.59 5.88 16.67
C VAL A 16 19.34 6.49 15.29
N ALA A 17 20.37 7.00 14.61
CA ALA A 17 20.21 7.53 13.24
C ALA A 17 19.78 6.43 12.26
N HIS A 18 20.38 5.25 12.29
CA HIS A 18 19.97 4.11 11.48
C HIS A 18 18.53 3.67 11.76
N VAL A 19 18.13 3.63 13.03
CA VAL A 19 16.73 3.34 13.40
C VAL A 19 15.76 4.42 12.90
N LYS A 20 16.13 5.69 12.93
CA LYS A 20 15.31 6.78 12.35
C LYS A 20 15.11 6.61 10.86
N ASP A 21 16.16 6.25 10.12
CA ASP A 21 16.06 6.01 8.67
C ASP A 21 15.17 4.81 8.37
N LEU A 22 15.28 3.73 9.13
CA LEU A 22 14.40 2.58 9.08
C LEU A 22 12.93 2.98 9.28
N VAL A 23 12.63 3.68 10.38
CA VAL A 23 11.27 4.12 10.71
C VAL A 23 10.71 5.04 9.64
N LYS A 24 11.50 6.00 9.16
CA LYS A 24 11.12 6.94 8.10
C LYS A 24 10.82 6.22 6.79
N GLY A 25 11.69 5.32 6.36
CA GLY A 25 11.52 4.54 5.14
C GLY A 25 10.21 3.74 5.15
N ILE A 26 9.99 2.96 6.22
CA ILE A 26 8.78 2.14 6.36
C ILE A 26 7.51 3.01 6.40
N ARG A 27 7.53 4.12 7.16
CA ARG A 27 6.37 5.02 7.26
C ARG A 27 6.02 5.68 5.93
N ASN A 28 7.02 6.10 5.17
CA ASN A 28 6.81 6.68 3.84
C ASN A 28 6.16 5.66 2.90
N THR A 29 6.72 4.46 2.81
CA THR A 29 6.16 3.38 1.98
C THR A 29 4.73 3.02 2.38
N ARG A 30 4.44 2.93 3.68
CA ARG A 30 3.08 2.68 4.17
C ARG A 30 2.12 3.82 3.82
N ALA A 31 2.57 5.07 3.87
CA ALA A 31 1.78 6.23 3.48
C ALA A 31 1.50 6.27 1.96
N GLU A 32 2.49 5.95 1.13
CA GLU A 32 2.35 5.85 -0.33
C GLU A 32 1.37 4.76 -0.75
N MET A 33 1.26 3.70 0.06
CA MET A 33 0.33 2.57 -0.16
C MET A 33 -1.01 2.73 0.57
N ASP A 34 -1.29 3.87 1.20
CA ASP A 34 -2.51 4.13 1.98
C ASP A 34 -2.78 3.08 3.08
N VAL A 35 -1.71 2.53 3.68
CA VAL A 35 -1.82 1.52 4.74
C VAL A 35 -2.18 2.18 6.07
N PRO A 36 -3.32 1.84 6.70
CA PRO A 36 -3.71 2.47 7.96
C PRO A 36 -2.72 2.13 9.09
N PRO A 37 -2.46 3.08 10.01
CA PRO A 37 -1.51 2.88 11.13
C PRO A 37 -1.88 1.69 12.05
N SER A 38 -3.17 1.35 12.15
CA SER A 38 -3.67 0.23 12.94
C SER A 38 -3.32 -1.15 12.37
N ARG A 39 -2.99 -1.21 11.07
CA ARG A 39 -2.64 -2.48 10.42
C ARG A 39 -1.21 -2.83 10.75
N LYS A 40 -1.01 -3.97 11.40
CA LYS A 40 0.31 -4.51 11.72
C LYS A 40 0.80 -5.41 10.59
N ALA A 41 2.11 -5.36 10.34
CA ALA A 41 2.77 -6.15 9.31
C ALA A 41 4.03 -6.82 9.85
N LYS A 42 4.42 -7.95 9.28
CA LYS A 42 5.75 -8.53 9.49
C LYS A 42 6.78 -7.66 8.78
N VAL A 43 7.94 -7.53 9.39
CA VAL A 43 9.04 -6.73 8.83
C VAL A 43 10.31 -7.55 8.87
N PHE A 44 10.92 -7.74 7.70
CA PHE A 44 12.20 -8.39 7.54
C PHE A 44 13.25 -7.33 7.24
N ILE A 45 14.31 -7.27 8.02
CA ILE A 45 15.44 -6.36 7.83
C ILE A 45 16.61 -7.21 7.37
N VAL A 46 17.07 -6.99 6.14
CA VAL A 46 18.18 -7.74 5.53
C VAL A 46 19.40 -6.83 5.45
N THR A 47 20.49 -7.25 6.09
CA THR A 47 21.76 -6.54 6.06
C THR A 47 22.91 -7.53 6.17
N GLU A 48 23.97 -7.33 5.38
CA GLU A 48 25.22 -8.08 5.47
C GLU A 48 26.17 -7.48 6.53
N ASP A 49 25.85 -6.29 7.02
CA ASP A 49 26.62 -5.58 8.03
C ASP A 49 26.24 -6.08 9.43
N LYS A 50 27.19 -6.73 10.09
CA LYS A 50 26.98 -7.31 11.44
C LYS A 50 26.72 -6.28 12.51
N GLU A 51 27.29 -5.10 12.40
CA GLU A 51 27.05 -4.01 13.35
C GLU A 51 25.63 -3.48 13.24
N LEU A 52 25.14 -3.28 12.01
CA LEU A 52 23.74 -2.91 11.75
C LEU A 52 22.76 -4.02 12.17
N GLU A 53 23.10 -5.28 11.94
CA GLU A 53 22.31 -6.42 12.40
C GLU A 53 22.10 -6.39 13.91
N GLU A 54 23.19 -6.17 14.69
CA GLU A 54 23.13 -6.06 16.15
C GLU A 54 22.33 -4.82 16.61
N ILE A 55 22.53 -3.67 15.97
CA ILE A 55 21.78 -2.44 16.25
C ILE A 55 20.27 -2.69 16.07
N PHE A 56 19.88 -3.18 14.88
CA PHE A 56 18.46 -3.42 14.62
C PHE A 56 17.89 -4.52 15.53
N ALA A 57 18.63 -5.56 15.82
CA ALA A 57 18.20 -6.64 16.71
C ALA A 57 17.99 -6.16 18.16
N SER A 58 18.94 -5.40 18.70
CA SER A 58 18.89 -4.91 20.09
C SER A 58 17.79 -3.88 20.32
N MET A 59 17.50 -3.04 19.33
CA MET A 59 16.53 -1.94 19.42
C MET A 59 15.11 -2.29 18.97
N LYS A 60 14.82 -3.56 18.62
CA LYS A 60 13.50 -4.00 18.10
C LYS A 60 12.33 -3.45 18.90
N THR A 61 12.39 -3.53 20.22
CA THR A 61 11.31 -3.09 21.11
C THR A 61 11.04 -1.58 21.00
N ALA A 62 12.09 -0.79 20.77
CA ALA A 62 11.99 0.66 20.70
C ALA A 62 11.25 1.13 19.43
N TYR A 63 11.48 0.46 18.29
CA TYR A 63 10.89 0.91 17.03
C TYR A 63 9.71 0.08 16.51
N ALA A 64 9.44 -1.11 17.08
CA ALA A 64 8.34 -1.98 16.64
C ALA A 64 6.98 -1.27 16.58
N ALA A 65 6.65 -0.51 17.62
CA ALA A 65 5.41 0.26 17.68
C ALA A 65 5.39 1.41 16.66
N LEU A 66 6.57 2.04 16.42
CA LEU A 66 6.69 3.18 15.51
C LEU A 66 6.47 2.81 14.03
N ILE A 67 6.76 1.56 13.68
CA ILE A 67 6.55 1.02 12.32
C ILE A 67 5.31 0.16 12.19
N SER A 68 4.53 0.02 13.27
CA SER A 68 3.35 -0.87 13.34
C SER A 68 3.69 -2.31 12.94
N ALA A 69 4.80 -2.84 13.47
CA ALA A 69 5.19 -4.22 13.24
C ALA A 69 4.41 -5.20 14.12
N SER A 70 4.02 -6.34 13.54
CA SER A 70 3.55 -7.52 14.28
C SER A 70 4.71 -8.41 14.72
N GLU A 71 5.72 -8.51 13.86
CA GLU A 71 6.94 -9.29 14.04
C GLU A 71 8.09 -8.59 13.31
N ILE A 72 9.30 -8.69 13.85
CA ILE A 72 10.51 -8.16 13.23
C ILE A 72 11.57 -9.24 13.20
N GLN A 73 12.03 -9.57 12.00
CA GLN A 73 13.15 -10.47 11.77
C GLN A 73 14.31 -9.68 11.19
N VAL A 74 15.51 -9.88 11.73
CA VAL A 74 16.75 -9.30 11.22
C VAL A 74 17.63 -10.46 10.77
N GLN A 75 18.09 -10.42 9.55
CA GLN A 75 18.83 -11.52 8.91
C GLN A 75 19.80 -10.99 7.84
N ASP A 76 20.73 -11.82 7.43
CA ASP A 76 21.76 -11.48 6.44
C ASP A 76 21.40 -11.87 4.99
N THR A 77 20.37 -12.70 4.82
CA THR A 77 19.92 -13.18 3.51
C THR A 77 18.44 -12.86 3.28
N LYS A 78 17.98 -12.99 2.03
CA LYS A 78 16.58 -12.85 1.66
C LYS A 78 15.76 -14.14 1.85
N ASP A 79 16.31 -15.15 2.52
CA ASP A 79 15.65 -16.43 2.67
C ASP A 79 14.33 -16.32 3.46
N GLY A 80 13.31 -17.02 2.98
CA GLY A 80 11.97 -17.00 3.62
C GLY A 80 11.12 -15.75 3.35
N ILE A 81 11.59 -14.82 2.52
CA ILE A 81 10.85 -13.62 2.12
C ILE A 81 10.19 -13.87 0.77
N GLY A 82 8.87 -13.65 0.68
CA GLY A 82 8.13 -13.82 -0.56
C GLY A 82 8.60 -12.86 -1.68
N GLU A 83 8.45 -13.27 -2.93
CA GLU A 83 8.84 -12.46 -4.09
C GLU A 83 7.98 -11.19 -4.24
N ASP A 84 6.76 -11.21 -3.73
CA ASP A 84 5.80 -10.12 -3.72
C ASP A 84 5.98 -9.12 -2.56
N ALA A 85 7.00 -9.34 -1.70
CA ALA A 85 7.28 -8.44 -0.59
C ALA A 85 7.70 -7.05 -1.10
N VAL A 86 7.12 -6.02 -0.51
CA VAL A 86 7.48 -4.62 -0.76
C VAL A 86 8.84 -4.34 -0.16
N SER A 87 9.77 -3.85 -0.97
CA SER A 87 11.13 -3.52 -0.53
C SER A 87 11.29 -2.04 -0.22
N VAL A 88 11.96 -1.73 0.89
CA VAL A 88 12.33 -0.38 1.31
C VAL A 88 13.83 -0.33 1.49
N VAL A 89 14.51 0.44 0.66
CA VAL A 89 15.97 0.60 0.74
C VAL A 89 16.32 1.70 1.74
N ILE A 90 17.18 1.36 2.69
CA ILE A 90 17.73 2.29 3.67
C ILE A 90 19.26 2.19 3.67
N PRO A 91 19.99 3.15 4.24
CA PRO A 91 21.45 3.07 4.32
C PRO A 91 21.92 1.77 5.03
N GLY A 92 22.63 0.93 4.30
CA GLY A 92 23.22 -0.31 4.81
C GLY A 92 22.27 -1.51 4.95
N ALA A 93 20.97 -1.37 4.63
CA ALA A 93 20.01 -2.48 4.73
C ALA A 93 18.88 -2.37 3.71
N VAL A 94 18.19 -3.48 3.48
CA VAL A 94 16.94 -3.51 2.74
C VAL A 94 15.86 -4.13 3.62
N VAL A 95 14.75 -3.43 3.73
CA VAL A 95 13.59 -3.89 4.50
C VAL A 95 12.57 -4.49 3.56
N TYR A 96 12.02 -5.63 3.92
CA TYR A 96 10.94 -6.28 3.18
C TYR A 96 9.70 -6.42 4.06
N ILE A 97 8.56 -6.12 3.47
CA ILE A 97 7.26 -6.22 4.13
C ILE A 97 6.34 -7.03 3.21
N PRO A 98 5.79 -8.19 3.65
CA PRO A 98 4.87 -8.96 2.84
C PRO A 98 3.69 -8.11 2.36
N LEU A 99 3.38 -8.17 1.07
CA LEU A 99 2.31 -7.36 0.49
C LEU A 99 0.95 -7.69 1.11
N GLU A 100 0.70 -8.95 1.44
CA GLU A 100 -0.50 -9.42 2.12
C GLU A 100 -0.76 -8.76 3.48
N ASP A 101 0.32 -8.39 4.17
CA ASP A 101 0.24 -7.70 5.45
C ASP A 101 -0.07 -6.20 5.28
N LEU A 102 0.27 -5.60 4.16
CA LEU A 102 0.04 -4.19 3.86
C LEU A 102 -1.35 -3.94 3.28
N VAL A 103 -1.82 -4.82 2.40
CA VAL A 103 -3.10 -4.68 1.71
C VAL A 103 -4.14 -5.61 2.31
N ASP A 104 -5.32 -5.09 2.65
CA ASP A 104 -6.48 -5.89 3.03
C ASP A 104 -7.21 -6.34 1.76
N PHE A 105 -6.71 -7.41 1.15
CA PHE A 105 -7.27 -7.95 -0.09
C PHE A 105 -8.76 -8.25 0.02
N GLU A 106 -9.24 -8.74 1.16
CA GLU A 106 -10.65 -9.07 1.33
C GLU A 106 -11.53 -7.81 1.36
N LYS A 107 -11.11 -6.77 2.10
CA LYS A 107 -11.83 -5.48 2.11
C LYS A 107 -11.80 -4.78 0.77
N GLU A 108 -10.65 -4.77 0.10
CA GLU A 108 -10.53 -4.16 -1.22
C GLU A 108 -11.35 -4.94 -2.26
N LYS A 109 -11.34 -6.26 -2.20
CA LYS A 109 -12.18 -7.13 -3.04
C LYS A 109 -13.67 -6.89 -2.80
N GLU A 110 -14.08 -6.70 -1.54
CA GLU A 110 -15.47 -6.36 -1.21
C GLU A 110 -15.84 -4.97 -1.74
N ARG A 111 -14.95 -3.98 -1.59
CA ARG A 111 -15.13 -2.63 -2.14
C ARG A 111 -15.28 -2.65 -3.66
N LEU A 112 -14.40 -3.37 -4.36
CA LEU A 112 -14.45 -3.51 -5.81
C LEU A 112 -15.70 -4.25 -6.28
N LYS A 113 -16.16 -5.26 -5.55
CA LYS A 113 -17.45 -5.94 -5.86
C LYS A 113 -18.64 -5.00 -5.71
N LYS A 114 -18.69 -4.17 -4.67
CA LYS A 114 -19.74 -3.15 -4.49
C LYS A 114 -19.71 -2.13 -5.62
N GLU A 115 -18.53 -1.68 -6.02
CA GLU A 115 -18.37 -0.77 -7.16
C GLU A 115 -18.80 -1.42 -8.49
N GLN A 116 -18.45 -2.68 -8.70
CA GLN A 116 -18.91 -3.45 -9.86
C GLN A 116 -20.44 -3.53 -9.94
N GLU A 117 -21.12 -3.79 -8.82
CA GLU A 117 -22.58 -3.83 -8.78
C GLU A 117 -23.21 -2.45 -9.03
N ARG A 118 -22.59 -1.38 -8.53
CA ARG A 118 -23.00 0.00 -8.83
C ARG A 118 -22.89 0.28 -10.33
N LEU A 119 -21.73 -0.01 -10.91
CA LEU A 119 -21.47 0.21 -12.34
C LEU A 119 -22.39 -0.62 -13.23
N LYS A 120 -22.74 -1.86 -12.87
CA LYS A 120 -23.72 -2.67 -13.58
C LYS A 120 -25.08 -1.99 -13.66
N LYS A 121 -25.55 -1.39 -12.57
CA LYS A 121 -26.83 -0.66 -12.52
C LYS A 121 -26.79 0.59 -13.40
N GLU A 122 -25.71 1.38 -13.34
CA GLU A 122 -25.56 2.57 -14.19
C GLU A 122 -25.46 2.20 -15.69
N LEU A 123 -24.71 1.16 -16.03
CA LEU A 123 -24.63 0.64 -17.41
C LEU A 123 -26.00 0.19 -17.93
N ALA A 124 -26.77 -0.54 -17.12
CA ALA A 124 -28.12 -0.99 -17.51
C ALA A 124 -29.05 0.20 -17.71
N ARG A 125 -28.96 1.22 -16.84
CA ARG A 125 -29.74 2.45 -16.94
C ARG A 125 -29.41 3.24 -18.21
N SER A 126 -28.14 3.54 -18.46
CA SER A 126 -27.70 4.27 -19.65
C SER A 126 -28.03 3.52 -20.95
N LYS A 127 -27.81 2.22 -20.99
CA LYS A 127 -28.22 1.37 -22.14
C LYS A 127 -29.73 1.39 -22.34
N GLY A 128 -30.51 1.30 -21.27
CA GLY A 128 -31.97 1.40 -21.34
C GLY A 128 -32.47 2.74 -21.85
N MET A 129 -31.82 3.85 -21.44
CA MET A 129 -32.15 5.20 -21.95
C MET A 129 -31.81 5.32 -23.45
N LEU A 130 -30.63 4.86 -23.86
CA LEU A 130 -30.16 4.93 -25.25
C LEU A 130 -30.88 3.96 -26.19
N SER A 131 -31.55 2.94 -25.66
CA SER A 131 -32.41 2.03 -26.45
C SER A 131 -33.87 2.49 -26.51
N ASN A 132 -34.25 3.53 -25.79
CA ASN A 132 -35.62 4.04 -25.77
C ASN A 132 -35.86 5.03 -26.92
N GLU A 133 -36.62 4.61 -27.93
CA GLU A 133 -36.96 5.44 -29.08
C GLU A 133 -37.65 6.76 -28.72
N LYS A 134 -38.49 6.77 -27.66
CA LYS A 134 -39.12 8.00 -27.17
C LYS A 134 -38.13 8.98 -26.56
N PHE A 135 -37.07 8.49 -25.95
CA PHE A 135 -35.99 9.33 -25.47
C PHE A 135 -35.17 9.90 -26.62
N LEU A 136 -34.77 9.04 -27.57
CA LEU A 136 -33.95 9.45 -28.71
C LEU A 136 -34.67 10.47 -29.62
N SER A 137 -35.99 10.36 -29.76
CA SER A 137 -36.78 11.26 -30.63
C SER A 137 -37.13 12.59 -29.97
N LYS A 138 -37.13 12.69 -28.62
CA LYS A 138 -37.57 13.87 -27.90
C LYS A 138 -36.45 14.61 -27.15
N ALA A 139 -35.35 13.94 -26.86
CA ALA A 139 -34.23 14.53 -26.17
C ALA A 139 -33.37 15.38 -27.12
N PRO A 140 -32.82 16.53 -26.67
CA PRO A 140 -31.85 17.28 -27.44
C PRO A 140 -30.59 16.44 -27.72
N GLU A 141 -30.00 16.62 -28.90
CA GLU A 141 -28.79 15.86 -29.30
C GLU A 141 -27.67 15.93 -28.26
N ALA A 142 -27.50 17.10 -27.63
CA ALA A 142 -26.51 17.26 -26.56
C ALA A 142 -26.73 16.32 -25.37
N LYS A 143 -27.99 16.04 -24.98
CA LYS A 143 -28.31 15.08 -23.91
C LYS A 143 -28.09 13.63 -24.32
N VAL A 144 -28.37 13.30 -25.57
CA VAL A 144 -28.10 11.98 -26.12
C VAL A 144 -26.60 11.72 -26.15
N GLN A 145 -25.81 12.72 -26.56
CA GLN A 145 -24.36 12.63 -26.56
C GLN A 145 -23.78 12.51 -25.15
N GLU A 146 -24.27 13.33 -24.20
CA GLU A 146 -23.88 13.23 -22.77
C GLU A 146 -24.13 11.82 -22.20
N GLU A 147 -25.25 11.19 -22.54
CA GLU A 147 -25.57 9.84 -22.06
C GLU A 147 -24.69 8.77 -22.72
N LYS A 148 -24.29 8.95 -23.99
CA LYS A 148 -23.31 8.09 -24.66
C LYS A 148 -21.93 8.20 -24.02
N ASP A 149 -21.50 9.41 -23.68
CA ASP A 149 -20.21 9.66 -23.04
C ASP A 149 -20.18 9.04 -21.62
N LYS A 150 -21.28 9.15 -20.87
CA LYS A 150 -21.44 8.47 -19.57
C LYS A 150 -21.37 6.94 -19.73
N LEU A 151 -22.06 6.39 -20.73
CA LEU A 151 -22.02 4.95 -20.99
C LEU A 151 -20.58 4.49 -21.25
N ALA A 152 -19.85 5.18 -22.13
CA ALA A 152 -18.45 4.86 -22.44
C ALA A 152 -17.56 4.96 -21.19
N GLY A 153 -17.76 5.99 -20.35
CA GLY A 153 -17.04 6.14 -19.09
C GLY A 153 -17.32 4.98 -18.10
N TYR A 154 -18.58 4.56 -17.96
CA TYR A 154 -18.94 3.42 -17.12
C TYR A 154 -18.40 2.09 -17.65
N GLU A 155 -18.36 1.88 -18.96
CA GLU A 155 -17.76 0.70 -19.57
C GLU A 155 -16.25 0.61 -19.29
N GLN A 156 -15.54 1.73 -19.41
CA GLN A 156 -14.12 1.81 -19.10
C GLN A 156 -13.84 1.54 -17.60
N MET A 157 -14.63 2.16 -16.71
CA MET A 157 -14.51 1.92 -15.27
C MET A 157 -14.81 0.46 -14.90
N MET A 158 -15.82 -0.15 -15.54
CA MET A 158 -16.15 -1.56 -15.33
C MET A 158 -15.01 -2.49 -15.72
N GLU A 159 -14.31 -2.20 -16.80
CA GLU A 159 -13.16 -3.00 -17.25
C GLU A 159 -12.01 -2.90 -16.26
N GLN A 160 -11.68 -1.69 -15.80
CA GLN A 160 -10.66 -1.49 -14.78
C GLN A 160 -10.96 -2.23 -13.46
N VAL A 161 -12.24 -2.21 -13.02
CA VAL A 161 -12.67 -2.94 -11.82
C VAL A 161 -12.54 -4.45 -11.99
N LYS A 162 -12.90 -4.98 -13.18
CA LYS A 162 -12.74 -6.41 -13.48
C LYS A 162 -11.28 -6.85 -13.52
N GLU A 163 -10.42 -6.06 -14.17
CA GLU A 163 -8.97 -6.33 -14.21
C GLU A 163 -8.37 -6.37 -12.80
N ARG A 164 -8.72 -5.41 -11.96
CA ARG A 164 -8.26 -5.35 -10.59
C ARG A 164 -8.73 -6.54 -9.75
N LEU A 165 -10.00 -6.94 -9.90
CA LEU A 165 -10.53 -8.14 -9.25
C LEU A 165 -9.84 -9.43 -9.74
N ALA A 166 -9.49 -9.52 -11.00
CA ALA A 166 -8.77 -10.66 -11.57
C ALA A 166 -7.33 -10.76 -11.04
N GLN A 167 -6.64 -9.63 -10.88
CA GLN A 167 -5.30 -9.57 -10.28
C GLN A 167 -5.29 -10.02 -8.82
N MET A 168 -6.36 -9.72 -8.07
CA MET A 168 -6.51 -10.10 -6.66
C MET A 168 -7.00 -11.55 -6.46
N SER A 169 -7.26 -12.28 -7.51
CA SER A 169 -7.79 -13.65 -7.45
C SER A 169 -6.75 -14.71 -7.85
N LYS A 170 -5.53 -14.27 -8.17
CA LYS A 170 -4.35 -15.12 -8.42
C LYS A 170 -3.58 -15.34 -7.13
#